data_bfd349faa91b9d750d2bfd0f07d20c3f
#
_entry.id   bfd349faa91b9d750d2bfd0f07d20c3f
#
_cell.length_a   1.000
_cell.length_b   1.000
_cell.length_c   1.000
_cell.angle_alpha   90.00
_cell.angle_beta   90.00
_cell.angle_gamma   90.00
#
_symmetry.space_group_name_H-M   'P 1'
#
loop_
_entity.id
_entity.type
_entity.pdbx_description
1 polymer ?
#
loop_
_entity_poly.entity_id
_entity_poly.type
_entity_poly.pdbx_seq_one_letter_code
_entity_poly.pdbx_strand_id
1 'polypeptide(L)'
;MKSTLTVAFVLVGSFLVGSVNNHAKSAASASAEDQAAILVGAGDVADCKDLSGAEATAELLEQIPGTVMVPGDLAYPDGSQENFKCYDKTWGRVKSRTRPAPGNHEFHASGATPYFDYFGAAAGDPKTGYYSYELGTWHIIVLNSECKDVGGCDSGSPQEKWLRADLAAHPAACTLAYWHKPLFSSGGAHGNDLSVKALWQALYEANADVIVGGHDHDYERFAPQKPDGAADPARGIREFVVGTGGKNHRPFGPPIRNSEVRDATAFGVLKLTLKPGGYDWQFIPEAGKSFTDSGSGKCH
;
A
#
# COMPACT_ATOMS: atom_id res chain seq x y z
N MET A 1 -18.49 -62.21 81.95
CA MET A 1 -17.46 -61.69 81.12
C MET A 1 -17.99 -61.87 79.69
N LYS A 2 -18.42 -60.75 79.02
CA LYS A 2 -19.10 -60.78 77.74
C LYS A 2 -18.08 -60.42 76.67
N SER A 3 -17.85 -61.32 75.75
CA SER A 3 -17.00 -61.11 74.55
C SER A 3 -17.83 -60.55 73.41
N THR A 4 -17.45 -59.39 72.85
CA THR A 4 -18.13 -58.75 71.77
C THR A 4 -17.35 -59.02 70.49
N LEU A 5 -18.00 -59.64 69.50
CA LEU A 5 -17.47 -59.97 68.16
C LEU A 5 -17.73 -58.81 67.24
N THR A 6 -16.68 -58.22 66.68
CA THR A 6 -16.77 -57.11 65.66
C THR A 6 -16.63 -57.73 64.32
N VAL A 7 -17.67 -57.57 63.49
CA VAL A 7 -17.68 -57.96 62.05
C VAL A 7 -17.18 -56.78 61.22
N ALA A 8 -16.11 -56.97 60.46
CA ALA A 8 -15.61 -55.99 59.51
C ALA A 8 -16.25 -56.21 58.11
N PHE A 9 -16.94 -55.22 57.64
CA PHE A 9 -17.42 -55.16 56.21
C PHE A 9 -16.31 -54.64 55.31
N VAL A 10 -15.92 -55.44 54.32
CA VAL A 10 -15.04 -55.00 53.21
C VAL A 10 -15.91 -54.49 52.10
N LEU A 11 -15.84 -53.19 51.82
CA LEU A 11 -16.44 -52.56 50.67
C LEU A 11 -15.43 -52.61 49.48
N VAL A 12 -15.78 -53.38 48.43
CA VAL A 12 -15.05 -53.41 47.16
C VAL A 12 -15.56 -52.26 46.35
N GLY A 13 -14.78 -51.18 46.22
CA GLY A 13 -15.06 -50.05 45.34
C GLY A 13 -14.51 -50.34 43.96
N SER A 14 -15.40 -50.52 43.01
CA SER A 14 -15.04 -50.58 41.55
C SER A 14 -14.70 -49.18 41.03
N PHE A 15 -13.44 -48.92 40.73
CA PHE A 15 -13.03 -47.73 40.05
C PHE A 15 -13.29 -47.90 38.53
N LEU A 16 -14.29 -47.18 37.99
CA LEU A 16 -14.48 -46.96 36.55
C LEU A 16 -13.42 -45.94 36.09
N VAL A 17 -12.42 -46.41 35.37
CA VAL A 17 -11.46 -45.54 34.66
C VAL A 17 -12.16 -45.00 33.39
N GLY A 18 -12.67 -43.77 33.49
CA GLY A 18 -13.16 -43.05 32.34
C GLY A 18 -12.00 -42.59 31.46
N SER A 19 -11.84 -43.17 30.28
CA SER A 19 -10.94 -42.66 29.25
C SER A 19 -11.43 -41.30 28.77
N VAL A 20 -10.74 -40.23 29.15
CA VAL A 20 -10.94 -38.89 28.61
C VAL A 20 -10.22 -38.84 27.26
N ASN A 21 -10.96 -39.02 26.18
CA ASN A 21 -10.47 -38.76 24.83
C ASN A 21 -10.27 -37.25 24.67
N ASN A 22 -9.06 -36.77 24.91
CA ASN A 22 -8.61 -35.45 24.50
C ASN A 22 -8.51 -35.41 22.97
N HIS A 23 -9.58 -35.02 22.33
CA HIS A 23 -9.51 -34.53 20.93
C HIS A 23 -8.82 -33.17 20.97
N ALA A 24 -7.50 -33.18 20.93
CA ALA A 24 -6.74 -32.00 20.54
C ALA A 24 -7.14 -31.70 19.08
N LYS A 25 -7.99 -30.68 18.87
CA LYS A 25 -8.20 -30.08 17.56
C LYS A 25 -6.84 -29.52 17.14
N SER A 26 -6.17 -30.20 16.21
CA SER A 26 -5.06 -29.66 15.47
C SER A 26 -5.58 -28.40 14.77
N ALA A 27 -5.17 -27.22 15.24
CA ALA A 27 -5.32 -26.01 14.49
C ALA A 27 -4.44 -26.17 13.26
N ALA A 28 -5.03 -26.46 12.10
CA ALA A 28 -4.31 -26.43 10.84
C ALA A 28 -3.72 -25.01 10.72
N SER A 29 -2.40 -24.91 10.64
CA SER A 29 -1.74 -23.64 10.30
C SER A 29 -2.24 -23.24 8.93
N ALA A 30 -2.86 -22.04 8.82
CA ALA A 30 -3.24 -21.47 7.55
C ALA A 30 -2.00 -21.45 6.62
N SER A 31 -2.16 -21.78 5.36
CA SER A 31 -1.07 -21.69 4.39
C SER A 31 -0.60 -20.23 4.25
N ALA A 32 0.61 -20.01 3.77
CA ALA A 32 1.11 -18.65 3.53
C ALA A 32 0.23 -17.87 2.52
N GLU A 33 -0.50 -18.58 1.65
CA GLU A 33 -1.49 -18.00 0.74
C GLU A 33 -2.77 -17.57 1.49
N ASP A 34 -3.20 -18.31 2.52
CA ASP A 34 -4.34 -17.94 3.36
C ASP A 34 -4.07 -16.72 4.24
N GLN A 35 -2.79 -16.31 4.38
CA GLN A 35 -2.36 -15.10 5.11
C GLN A 35 -2.02 -13.93 4.19
N ALA A 36 -2.10 -14.11 2.87
CA ALA A 36 -1.79 -13.07 1.90
C ALA A 36 -2.86 -11.97 1.92
N ALA A 37 -2.41 -10.72 1.91
CA ALA A 37 -3.28 -9.56 1.77
C ALA A 37 -3.12 -8.93 0.38
N ILE A 38 -4.17 -8.25 -0.10
CA ILE A 38 -4.13 -7.57 -1.40
C ILE A 38 -4.14 -6.08 -1.17
N LEU A 39 -3.14 -5.39 -1.75
CA LEU A 39 -3.07 -3.96 -1.93
C LEU A 39 -3.14 -3.66 -3.42
N VAL A 40 -4.09 -2.84 -3.87
CA VAL A 40 -4.32 -2.60 -5.30
C VAL A 40 -4.66 -1.15 -5.56
N GLY A 41 -4.19 -0.56 -6.66
CA GLY A 41 -4.57 0.80 -7.02
C GLY A 41 -3.62 1.46 -8.01
N ALA A 42 -3.86 2.75 -8.21
CA ALA A 42 -3.06 3.67 -9.02
C ALA A 42 -3.31 5.10 -8.54
N GLY A 43 -2.44 6.04 -8.90
CA GLY A 43 -2.66 7.48 -8.76
C GLY A 43 -3.23 8.08 -10.04
N ASP A 44 -3.41 9.43 -10.03
CA ASP A 44 -3.74 10.20 -11.23
C ASP A 44 -5.10 9.78 -11.84
N VAL A 45 -6.20 10.00 -11.07
CA VAL A 45 -7.45 9.28 -11.28
C VAL A 45 -8.47 10.08 -12.11
N ALA A 46 -9.25 10.95 -11.47
CA ALA A 46 -10.50 11.44 -12.05
C ALA A 46 -10.38 12.87 -12.60
N ASP A 47 -10.57 13.04 -13.90
CA ASP A 47 -10.80 14.36 -14.50
C ASP A 47 -12.27 14.53 -14.91
N CYS A 48 -12.94 15.53 -14.34
CA CYS A 48 -14.35 15.82 -14.68
C CYS A 48 -14.62 16.07 -16.17
N LYS A 49 -13.57 16.37 -16.95
CA LYS A 49 -13.71 16.56 -18.41
C LYS A 49 -13.82 15.23 -19.16
N ASP A 50 -13.15 14.21 -18.65
CA ASP A 50 -13.20 12.84 -19.20
C ASP A 50 -12.98 11.84 -18.07
N LEU A 51 -14.01 11.08 -17.77
CA LEU A 51 -13.99 10.05 -16.73
C LEU A 51 -13.76 8.64 -17.29
N SER A 52 -13.58 8.49 -18.60
CA SER A 52 -13.51 7.16 -19.23
C SER A 52 -12.40 6.27 -18.67
N GLY A 53 -11.19 6.84 -18.46
CA GLY A 53 -10.09 6.12 -17.86
C GLY A 53 -10.34 5.76 -16.39
N ALA A 54 -10.86 6.72 -15.60
CA ALA A 54 -11.19 6.48 -14.19
C ALA A 54 -12.34 5.47 -14.02
N GLU A 55 -13.31 5.45 -14.94
CA GLU A 55 -14.37 4.45 -14.99
C GLU A 55 -13.81 3.06 -15.26
N ALA A 56 -12.98 2.93 -16.30
CA ALA A 56 -12.37 1.66 -16.67
C ALA A 56 -11.53 1.05 -15.53
N THR A 57 -10.77 1.89 -14.82
CA THR A 57 -9.97 1.42 -13.66
C THR A 57 -10.83 1.17 -12.41
N ALA A 58 -11.93 1.90 -12.21
CA ALA A 58 -12.90 1.62 -11.15
C ALA A 58 -13.55 0.23 -11.33
N GLU A 59 -13.92 -0.14 -12.57
CA GLU A 59 -14.44 -1.47 -12.88
C GLU A 59 -13.45 -2.59 -12.51
N LEU A 60 -12.15 -2.37 -12.73
CA LEU A 60 -11.12 -3.32 -12.29
C LEU A 60 -11.11 -3.45 -10.76
N LEU A 61 -11.16 -2.32 -10.06
CA LEU A 61 -11.15 -2.32 -8.59
C LEU A 61 -12.38 -3.00 -8.01
N GLU A 62 -13.56 -2.87 -8.60
CA GLU A 62 -14.77 -3.57 -8.13
C GLU A 62 -14.63 -5.10 -8.19
N GLN A 63 -13.82 -5.61 -9.13
CA GLN A 63 -13.58 -7.04 -9.32
C GLN A 63 -12.41 -7.57 -8.47
N ILE A 64 -11.50 -6.70 -8.03
CA ILE A 64 -10.31 -7.09 -7.27
C ILE A 64 -10.54 -6.78 -5.79
N PRO A 65 -10.58 -7.79 -4.90
CA PRO A 65 -10.73 -7.55 -3.46
C PRO A 65 -9.46 -6.92 -2.85
N GLY A 66 -9.56 -6.49 -1.59
CA GLY A 66 -8.43 -5.98 -0.81
C GLY A 66 -8.48 -4.48 -0.56
N THR A 67 -7.42 -3.93 0.02
CA THR A 67 -7.26 -2.50 0.29
C THR A 67 -6.88 -1.77 -0.99
N VAL A 68 -7.52 -0.61 -1.22
CA VAL A 68 -7.19 0.26 -2.36
C VAL A 68 -6.21 1.33 -1.91
N MET A 69 -5.05 1.39 -2.54
CA MET A 69 -4.09 2.50 -2.42
C MET A 69 -4.34 3.52 -3.54
N VAL A 70 -4.19 4.80 -3.22
CA VAL A 70 -4.18 5.87 -4.21
C VAL A 70 -2.97 6.76 -3.94
N PRO A 71 -1.88 6.62 -4.70
CA PRO A 71 -0.70 7.46 -4.55
C PRO A 71 -0.90 8.84 -5.19
N GLY A 72 -1.87 9.62 -4.69
CA GLY A 72 -2.11 11.03 -5.00
C GLY A 72 -2.87 11.33 -6.29
N ASP A 73 -3.22 12.61 -6.43
CA ASP A 73 -3.93 13.20 -7.58
C ASP A 73 -5.23 12.46 -7.91
N LEU A 74 -6.13 12.45 -6.92
CA LEU A 74 -7.40 11.75 -7.01
C LEU A 74 -8.41 12.51 -7.88
N ALA A 75 -8.43 13.86 -7.77
CA ALA A 75 -9.53 14.69 -8.26
C ALA A 75 -9.01 15.94 -9.01
N TYR A 76 -8.99 15.88 -10.33
CA TYR A 76 -8.52 16.93 -11.23
C TYR A 76 -9.62 17.95 -11.59
N PRO A 77 -9.26 19.24 -11.89
CA PRO A 77 -7.87 19.73 -11.99
C PRO A 77 -7.29 20.32 -10.70
N ASP A 78 -8.05 20.49 -9.63
CA ASP A 78 -7.64 21.32 -8.48
C ASP A 78 -8.06 20.76 -7.11
N GLY A 79 -8.47 19.50 -7.02
CA GLY A 79 -8.87 18.85 -5.77
C GLY A 79 -10.08 19.49 -5.09
N SER A 80 -10.89 20.27 -5.81
CA SER A 80 -12.09 20.93 -5.26
C SER A 80 -13.19 19.94 -4.93
N GLN A 81 -14.19 20.36 -4.13
CA GLN A 81 -15.36 19.54 -3.85
C GLN A 81 -16.07 19.09 -5.13
N GLU A 82 -16.10 19.93 -6.17
CA GLU A 82 -16.70 19.57 -7.45
C GLU A 82 -15.90 18.45 -8.15
N ASN A 83 -14.57 18.50 -8.06
CA ASN A 83 -13.73 17.44 -8.62
C ASN A 83 -13.91 16.11 -7.83
N PHE A 84 -14.05 16.19 -6.52
CA PHE A 84 -14.37 15.00 -5.70
C PHE A 84 -15.73 14.39 -6.02
N LYS A 85 -16.71 15.15 -6.51
CA LYS A 85 -17.96 14.58 -7.03
C LYS A 85 -17.76 13.75 -8.30
N CYS A 86 -16.73 14.08 -9.11
CA CYS A 86 -16.37 13.28 -10.27
C CYS A 86 -15.63 12.00 -9.85
N TYR A 87 -14.67 12.11 -8.93
CA TYR A 87 -14.01 10.96 -8.32
C TYR A 87 -15.03 10.00 -7.67
N ASP A 88 -16.02 10.53 -6.96
CA ASP A 88 -17.05 9.74 -6.27
C ASP A 88 -17.90 8.88 -7.22
N LYS A 89 -18.14 9.35 -8.46
CA LYS A 89 -18.87 8.58 -9.47
C LYS A 89 -18.10 7.34 -9.95
N THR A 90 -16.78 7.35 -9.86
CA THR A 90 -15.88 6.30 -10.33
C THR A 90 -15.27 5.53 -9.15
N TRP A 91 -14.14 5.92 -8.66
CA TRP A 91 -13.42 5.28 -7.54
C TRP A 91 -14.13 5.44 -6.18
N GLY A 92 -15.10 6.34 -6.05
CA GLY A 92 -15.96 6.43 -4.87
C GLY A 92 -16.70 5.12 -4.54
N ARG A 93 -16.93 4.26 -5.54
CA ARG A 93 -17.51 2.93 -5.37
C ARG A 93 -16.70 2.01 -4.45
N VAL A 94 -15.42 2.25 -4.34
CA VAL A 94 -14.50 1.47 -3.48
C VAL A 94 -13.95 2.27 -2.29
N LYS A 95 -14.51 3.47 -2.01
CA LYS A 95 -14.09 4.39 -0.96
C LYS A 95 -13.93 3.75 0.42
N SER A 96 -14.84 2.85 0.80
CA SER A 96 -14.85 2.22 2.12
C SER A 96 -13.59 1.41 2.44
N ARG A 97 -12.85 0.98 1.43
CA ARG A 97 -11.59 0.23 1.53
C ARG A 97 -10.38 0.98 0.99
N THR A 98 -10.55 2.28 0.69
CA THR A 98 -9.47 3.13 0.17
C THR A 98 -8.63 3.71 1.29
N ARG A 99 -7.32 3.72 1.08
CA ARG A 99 -6.29 4.37 1.90
C ARG A 99 -5.50 5.33 1.00
N PRO A 100 -5.87 6.62 0.93
CA PRO A 100 -5.30 7.55 -0.03
C PRO A 100 -4.07 8.26 0.51
N ALA A 101 -3.12 8.62 -0.37
CA ALA A 101 -2.16 9.68 -0.17
C ALA A 101 -2.64 10.93 -0.94
N PRO A 102 -2.39 12.15 -0.49
CA PRO A 102 -2.67 13.33 -1.30
C PRO A 102 -1.59 13.55 -2.35
N GLY A 103 -1.95 14.19 -3.47
CA GLY A 103 -1.02 14.68 -4.48
C GLY A 103 -1.07 16.21 -4.60
N ASN A 104 -0.37 16.75 -5.60
CA ASN A 104 -0.30 18.21 -5.76
C ASN A 104 -1.62 18.83 -6.20
N HIS A 105 -2.46 18.11 -6.92
CA HIS A 105 -3.77 18.61 -7.32
C HIS A 105 -4.72 18.78 -6.13
N GLU A 106 -4.62 17.97 -5.10
CA GLU A 106 -5.39 18.17 -3.86
C GLU A 106 -4.98 19.47 -3.14
N PHE A 107 -3.69 19.84 -3.17
CA PHE A 107 -3.18 21.06 -2.54
C PHE A 107 -3.37 22.34 -3.37
N HIS A 108 -3.90 22.28 -4.58
CA HIS A 108 -4.43 23.47 -5.26
C HIS A 108 -5.63 24.05 -4.47
N ALA A 109 -6.41 23.21 -3.82
CA ALA A 109 -7.35 23.66 -2.79
C ALA A 109 -6.59 23.87 -1.47
N SER A 110 -6.80 25.03 -0.82
CA SER A 110 -6.06 25.39 0.40
C SER A 110 -6.11 24.30 1.47
N GLY A 111 -4.94 23.82 1.88
CA GLY A 111 -4.77 22.76 2.87
C GLY A 111 -5.37 21.42 2.47
N ALA A 112 -5.61 21.18 1.18
CA ALA A 112 -6.28 19.99 0.65
C ALA A 112 -7.62 19.67 1.37
N THR A 113 -8.32 20.70 1.86
CA THR A 113 -9.51 20.55 2.69
C THR A 113 -10.58 19.62 2.08
N PRO A 114 -10.94 19.72 0.76
CA PRO A 114 -11.94 18.81 0.19
C PRO A 114 -11.52 17.35 0.21
N TYR A 115 -10.21 17.04 0.09
CA TYR A 115 -9.66 15.70 0.19
C TYR A 115 -9.86 15.13 1.60
N PHE A 116 -9.48 15.89 2.63
CA PHE A 116 -9.65 15.46 4.01
C PHE A 116 -11.14 15.36 4.41
N ASP A 117 -11.98 16.28 3.96
CA ASP A 117 -13.42 16.21 4.17
C ASP A 117 -14.05 14.97 3.51
N TYR A 118 -13.56 14.64 2.31
CA TYR A 118 -14.08 13.48 1.58
C TYR A 118 -13.70 12.17 2.25
N PHE A 119 -12.42 11.96 2.59
CA PHE A 119 -11.97 10.69 3.16
C PHE A 119 -12.05 10.59 4.68
N GLY A 120 -12.12 11.71 5.39
CA GLY A 120 -12.11 11.72 6.85
C GLY A 120 -10.91 11.00 7.45
N ALA A 121 -11.16 10.15 8.43
CA ALA A 121 -10.09 9.41 9.12
C ALA A 121 -9.25 8.49 8.22
N ALA A 122 -9.73 8.11 7.05
CA ALA A 122 -8.97 7.29 6.11
C ALA A 122 -7.80 8.03 5.46
N ALA A 123 -7.79 9.37 5.49
CA ALA A 123 -6.73 10.24 4.98
C ALA A 123 -5.69 10.63 6.04
N GLY A 124 -5.78 10.09 7.26
CA GLY A 124 -4.91 10.46 8.37
C GLY A 124 -5.25 11.81 9.02
N ASP A 125 -4.26 12.44 9.67
CA ASP A 125 -4.42 13.77 10.27
C ASP A 125 -4.46 14.85 9.16
N PRO A 126 -5.50 15.69 9.10
CA PRO A 126 -5.62 16.72 8.06
C PRO A 126 -4.53 17.80 8.09
N LYS A 127 -3.73 17.86 9.16
CA LYS A 127 -2.56 18.77 9.23
C LYS A 127 -1.33 18.22 8.53
N THR A 128 -1.25 16.92 8.33
CA THR A 128 -0.04 16.24 7.87
C THR A 128 -0.27 15.34 6.67
N GLY A 129 -1.40 14.60 6.64
CA GLY A 129 -1.75 13.70 5.55
C GLY A 129 -0.86 12.46 5.44
N TYR A 130 0.05 12.22 6.40
CA TYR A 130 0.83 10.99 6.46
C TYR A 130 0.39 10.13 7.65
N TYR A 131 0.42 8.83 7.46
CA TYR A 131 -0.02 7.82 8.43
C TYR A 131 0.53 6.44 8.08
N SER A 132 0.33 5.45 8.95
CA SER A 132 0.65 4.05 8.69
C SER A 132 -0.47 3.12 9.13
N TYR A 133 -0.43 1.88 8.66
CA TYR A 133 -1.36 0.83 9.03
C TYR A 133 -0.78 -0.55 8.74
N GLU A 134 -1.29 -1.56 9.43
CA GLU A 134 -0.94 -2.95 9.17
C GLU A 134 -1.88 -3.56 8.12
N LEU A 135 -1.31 -4.33 7.19
CA LEU A 135 -2.06 -5.09 6.19
C LEU A 135 -1.50 -6.51 6.08
N GLY A 136 -2.18 -7.46 6.69
CA GLY A 136 -1.65 -8.80 6.89
C GLY A 136 -0.41 -8.76 7.79
N THR A 137 0.74 -9.20 7.26
CA THR A 137 2.04 -9.18 7.95
C THR A 137 2.94 -8.02 7.52
N TRP A 138 2.40 -7.08 6.74
CA TRP A 138 3.12 -5.95 6.21
C TRP A 138 2.82 -4.66 6.96
N HIS A 139 3.86 -3.87 7.19
CA HIS A 139 3.71 -2.49 7.62
C HIS A 139 3.59 -1.57 6.40
N ILE A 140 2.47 -0.84 6.31
CA ILE A 140 2.17 0.04 5.18
C ILE A 140 2.26 1.49 5.63
N ILE A 141 3.04 2.29 4.92
CA ILE A 141 3.30 3.69 5.24
C ILE A 141 2.77 4.56 4.10
N VAL A 142 1.98 5.56 4.46
CA VAL A 142 1.45 6.57 3.54
C VAL A 142 2.14 7.89 3.86
N LEU A 143 2.82 8.46 2.88
CA LEU A 143 3.52 9.73 3.04
C LEU A 143 2.89 10.84 2.20
N ASN A 144 3.25 12.08 2.52
CA ASN A 144 2.81 13.26 1.80
C ASN A 144 4.00 13.92 1.11
N SER A 145 4.05 13.83 -0.21
CA SER A 145 5.12 14.43 -1.02
C SER A 145 4.96 15.93 -1.29
N GLU A 146 3.87 16.55 -0.81
CA GLU A 146 3.68 17.99 -0.87
C GLU A 146 4.45 18.65 0.30
N CYS A 147 5.77 18.54 0.25
CA CYS A 147 6.71 18.86 1.33
C CYS A 147 6.54 20.26 1.90
N LYS A 148 6.19 21.23 1.07
CA LYS A 148 6.00 22.63 1.48
C LYS A 148 4.81 22.81 2.42
N ASP A 149 3.80 21.94 2.26
CA ASP A 149 2.52 22.02 2.96
C ASP A 149 2.55 21.30 4.32
N VAL A 150 3.53 20.41 4.52
CA VAL A 150 3.63 19.57 5.72
C VAL A 150 4.91 19.81 6.55
N GLY A 151 5.55 20.94 6.34
CA GLY A 151 6.73 21.34 7.13
C GLY A 151 8.06 20.73 6.67
N GLY A 152 8.10 20.20 5.43
CA GLY A 152 9.30 19.66 4.79
C GLY A 152 9.33 18.14 4.68
N CYS A 153 10.16 17.66 3.75
CA CYS A 153 10.51 16.25 3.59
C CYS A 153 12.02 16.00 3.76
N ASP A 154 12.79 17.04 4.04
CA ASP A 154 14.23 16.96 4.25
C ASP A 154 14.56 16.20 5.54
N SER A 155 15.83 15.80 5.68
CA SER A 155 16.33 15.20 6.90
C SER A 155 16.12 16.13 8.12
N GLY A 156 15.50 15.59 9.16
CA GLY A 156 15.12 16.33 10.37
C GLY A 156 13.80 17.09 10.27
N SER A 157 13.08 17.02 9.13
CA SER A 157 11.72 17.56 9.01
C SER A 157 10.72 16.82 9.92
N PRO A 158 9.54 17.40 10.20
CA PRO A 158 8.52 16.73 10.99
C PRO A 158 8.13 15.36 10.44
N GLN A 159 7.92 15.26 9.12
CA GLN A 159 7.52 14.01 8.47
C GLN A 159 8.64 12.96 8.50
N GLU A 160 9.89 13.36 8.26
CA GLU A 160 11.02 12.42 8.30
C GLU A 160 11.26 11.89 9.72
N LYS A 161 11.15 12.74 10.74
CA LYS A 161 11.22 12.30 12.15
C LYS A 161 10.08 11.35 12.52
N TRP A 162 8.85 11.67 12.08
CA TRP A 162 7.70 10.79 12.28
C TRP A 162 7.93 9.43 11.60
N LEU A 163 8.37 9.42 10.35
CA LEU A 163 8.65 8.20 9.60
C LEU A 163 9.67 7.31 10.32
N ARG A 164 10.77 7.88 10.80
CA ARG A 164 11.78 7.11 11.57
C ARG A 164 11.23 6.56 12.88
N ALA A 165 10.42 7.33 13.57
CA ALA A 165 9.80 6.89 14.82
C ALA A 165 8.76 5.80 14.57
N ASP A 166 7.98 5.92 13.51
CA ASP A 166 6.97 4.93 13.09
C ASP A 166 7.63 3.59 12.70
N LEU A 167 8.66 3.62 11.85
CA LEU A 167 9.45 2.45 11.47
C LEU A 167 10.10 1.75 12.68
N ALA A 168 10.57 2.51 13.66
CA ALA A 168 11.16 1.96 14.88
C ALA A 168 10.10 1.36 15.82
N ALA A 169 8.90 1.90 15.84
CA ALA A 169 7.79 1.43 16.67
C ALA A 169 7.08 0.19 16.10
N HIS A 170 7.14 0.01 14.78
CA HIS A 170 6.45 -1.07 14.06
C HIS A 170 7.44 -1.95 13.29
N PRO A 171 8.34 -2.68 13.98
CA PRO A 171 9.28 -3.57 13.28
C PRO A 171 8.52 -4.69 12.57
N ALA A 172 8.57 -4.69 11.26
CA ALA A 172 7.92 -5.67 10.40
C ALA A 172 8.97 -6.36 9.51
N ALA A 173 8.69 -7.60 9.12
CA ALA A 173 9.54 -8.33 8.18
C ALA A 173 9.44 -7.80 6.75
N CYS A 174 8.38 -7.06 6.45
CA CYS A 174 8.13 -6.47 5.14
C CYS A 174 7.50 -5.08 5.30
N THR A 175 8.01 -4.10 4.58
CA THR A 175 7.52 -2.72 4.64
C THR A 175 7.29 -2.17 3.23
N LEU A 176 6.14 -1.55 3.02
CA LEU A 176 5.79 -0.85 1.80
C LEU A 176 5.40 0.59 2.12
N ALA A 177 5.89 1.54 1.33
CA ALA A 177 5.45 2.92 1.42
C ALA A 177 4.88 3.42 0.09
N TYR A 178 3.92 4.37 0.14
CA TYR A 178 3.46 5.05 -1.06
C TYR A 178 3.15 6.52 -0.80
N TRP A 179 3.35 7.31 -1.85
CA TRP A 179 3.07 8.74 -1.92
C TRP A 179 2.98 9.18 -3.38
N HIS A 180 2.79 10.47 -3.66
CA HIS A 180 2.52 10.92 -5.02
C HIS A 180 3.77 11.08 -5.89
N LYS A 181 4.72 11.98 -5.54
CA LYS A 181 5.87 12.33 -6.38
C LYS A 181 7.01 11.33 -6.22
N PRO A 182 7.36 10.55 -7.27
CA PRO A 182 8.38 9.51 -7.18
C PRO A 182 9.80 10.10 -7.07
N LEU A 183 10.71 9.42 -6.36
CA LEU A 183 12.12 9.79 -6.36
C LEU A 183 12.76 9.51 -7.72
N PHE A 184 12.40 8.41 -8.35
CA PHE A 184 12.90 8.00 -9.66
C PHE A 184 11.75 7.84 -10.64
N SER A 185 11.84 8.53 -11.79
CA SER A 185 10.90 8.41 -12.90
C SER A 185 11.55 8.79 -14.21
N SER A 186 11.28 8.03 -15.26
CA SER A 186 11.63 8.39 -16.64
C SER A 186 10.53 9.21 -17.32
N GLY A 187 9.50 9.63 -16.60
CA GLY A 187 8.40 10.43 -17.13
C GLY A 187 8.88 11.71 -17.78
N GLY A 188 8.38 11.99 -18.99
CA GLY A 188 8.83 13.15 -19.78
C GLY A 188 8.26 14.48 -19.29
N ALA A 189 7.24 14.45 -18.43
CA ALA A 189 6.60 15.65 -17.92
C ALA A 189 7.18 16.15 -16.59
N HIS A 190 7.48 15.25 -15.68
CA HIS A 190 7.94 15.58 -14.32
C HIS A 190 9.30 14.94 -13.99
N GLY A 191 9.40 13.60 -14.14
CA GLY A 191 10.63 12.87 -13.85
C GLY A 191 10.93 12.77 -12.33
N ASN A 192 12.20 12.71 -11.97
CA ASN A 192 12.66 12.56 -10.59
C ASN A 192 12.26 13.74 -9.69
N ASP A 193 11.68 13.48 -8.51
CA ASP A 193 11.52 14.50 -7.48
C ASP A 193 12.48 14.28 -6.31
N LEU A 194 13.54 15.10 -6.26
CA LEU A 194 14.57 14.98 -5.23
C LEU A 194 14.13 15.46 -3.85
N SER A 195 12.97 16.11 -3.72
CA SER A 195 12.48 16.62 -2.43
C SER A 195 12.13 15.49 -1.46
N VAL A 196 11.78 14.30 -1.98
CA VAL A 196 11.43 13.12 -1.17
C VAL A 196 12.63 12.21 -0.86
N LYS A 197 13.85 12.61 -1.26
CA LYS A 197 15.05 11.77 -1.11
C LYS A 197 15.34 11.38 0.34
N ALA A 198 15.12 12.28 1.31
CA ALA A 198 15.38 11.98 2.71
C ALA A 198 14.37 10.96 3.29
N LEU A 199 13.12 10.98 2.82
CA LEU A 199 12.12 9.97 3.17
C LEU A 199 12.52 8.60 2.60
N TRP A 200 12.95 8.58 1.35
CA TRP A 200 13.48 7.38 0.67
C TRP A 200 14.70 6.80 1.40
N GLN A 201 15.62 7.67 1.85
CA GLN A 201 16.80 7.29 2.64
C GLN A 201 16.39 6.64 3.98
N ALA A 202 15.41 7.21 4.69
CA ALA A 202 14.93 6.65 5.95
C ALA A 202 14.32 5.26 5.76
N LEU A 203 13.52 5.06 4.69
CA LEU A 203 12.96 3.77 4.32
C LEU A 203 14.04 2.75 3.97
N TYR A 204 15.05 3.13 3.18
CA TYR A 204 16.16 2.24 2.83
C TYR A 204 16.97 1.82 4.06
N GLU A 205 17.25 2.73 4.98
CA GLU A 205 17.95 2.43 6.24
C GLU A 205 17.17 1.49 7.16
N ALA A 206 15.84 1.51 7.06
CA ALA A 206 14.94 0.63 7.79
C ALA A 206 14.61 -0.69 7.04
N ASN A 207 15.29 -0.97 5.92
CA ASN A 207 15.06 -2.13 5.06
C ASN A 207 13.63 -2.23 4.51
N ALA A 208 13.03 -1.14 4.08
CA ALA A 208 11.77 -1.19 3.35
C ALA A 208 11.95 -1.85 1.96
N ASP A 209 10.92 -2.53 1.49
CA ASP A 209 10.99 -3.41 0.32
C ASP A 209 10.43 -2.79 -0.94
N VAL A 210 9.32 -2.03 -0.82
CA VAL A 210 8.57 -1.51 -1.97
C VAL A 210 8.18 -0.05 -1.74
N ILE A 211 8.28 0.75 -2.81
CA ILE A 211 7.73 2.10 -2.89
C ILE A 211 6.81 2.18 -4.11
N VAL A 212 5.65 2.86 -3.95
CA VAL A 212 4.73 3.14 -5.05
C VAL A 212 4.47 4.64 -5.13
N GLY A 213 4.71 5.21 -6.31
CA GLY A 213 4.41 6.60 -6.65
C GLY A 213 3.35 6.72 -7.76
N GLY A 214 2.92 7.95 -8.03
CA GLY A 214 2.10 8.38 -9.17
C GLY A 214 2.78 9.51 -9.91
N HIS A 215 2.03 10.63 -10.20
CA HIS A 215 2.50 11.91 -10.71
C HIS A 215 2.88 11.91 -12.19
N ASP A 216 3.76 11.02 -12.63
CA ASP A 216 3.93 10.75 -14.06
C ASP A 216 2.84 9.78 -14.51
N HIS A 217 2.10 10.21 -15.56
CA HIS A 217 0.89 9.50 -15.99
C HIS A 217 1.26 8.32 -16.89
N ASP A 218 2.00 7.40 -16.32
CA ASP A 218 2.51 6.20 -16.95
C ASP A 218 2.67 5.08 -15.93
N TYR A 219 3.09 3.91 -16.40
CA TYR A 219 3.57 2.81 -15.59
C TYR A 219 5.07 2.65 -15.77
N GLU A 220 5.83 2.69 -14.67
CA GLU A 220 7.23 2.35 -14.70
C GLU A 220 7.61 1.49 -13.49
N ARG A 221 8.45 0.48 -13.72
CA ARG A 221 9.00 -0.34 -12.65
C ARG A 221 10.52 -0.35 -12.69
N PHE A 222 11.11 -0.15 -11.52
CA PHE A 222 12.55 -0.13 -11.33
C PHE A 222 13.08 -1.42 -10.72
N ALA A 223 14.33 -1.78 -11.03
CA ALA A 223 15.09 -2.76 -10.27
C ALA A 223 15.35 -2.25 -8.85
N PRO A 224 15.53 -3.14 -7.85
CA PRO A 224 15.88 -2.73 -6.49
C PRO A 224 17.12 -1.85 -6.45
N GLN A 225 16.99 -0.68 -5.79
CA GLN A 225 18.01 0.37 -5.83
C GLN A 225 18.13 1.13 -4.52
N LYS A 226 19.25 1.85 -4.40
CA LYS A 226 19.56 2.74 -3.27
C LYS A 226 18.99 4.15 -3.49
N PRO A 227 18.96 5.02 -2.46
CA PRO A 227 18.52 6.42 -2.58
C PRO A 227 19.36 7.30 -3.51
N ASP A 228 20.52 6.83 -3.95
CA ASP A 228 21.38 7.51 -4.94
C ASP A 228 21.22 6.93 -6.36
N GLY A 229 20.29 5.99 -6.56
CA GLY A 229 20.05 5.31 -7.81
C GLY A 229 21.08 4.23 -8.16
N ALA A 230 21.95 3.83 -7.24
CA ALA A 230 22.79 2.67 -7.45
C ALA A 230 21.96 1.38 -7.30
N ALA A 231 22.14 0.43 -8.22
CA ALA A 231 21.47 -0.87 -8.12
C ALA A 231 21.91 -1.60 -6.83
N ASP A 232 20.95 -2.20 -6.16
CA ASP A 232 21.18 -3.01 -4.94
C ASP A 232 20.21 -4.19 -4.90
N PRO A 233 20.53 -5.29 -5.59
CA PRO A 233 19.65 -6.46 -5.65
C PRO A 233 19.42 -7.15 -4.29
N ALA A 234 20.27 -6.89 -3.31
CA ALA A 234 20.23 -7.55 -2.01
C ALA A 234 19.35 -6.82 -0.98
N ARG A 235 19.36 -5.47 -1.00
CA ARG A 235 18.71 -4.62 0.00
C ARG A 235 18.00 -3.40 -0.58
N GLY A 236 18.06 -3.25 -1.91
CA GLY A 236 17.45 -2.11 -2.58
C GLY A 236 15.93 -2.14 -2.54
N ILE A 237 15.33 -0.97 -2.52
CA ILE A 237 13.88 -0.82 -2.59
C ILE A 237 13.45 -0.90 -4.06
N ARG A 238 12.40 -1.68 -4.35
CA ARG A 238 11.75 -1.68 -5.67
C ARG A 238 10.73 -0.56 -5.73
N GLU A 239 10.87 0.33 -6.69
CA GLU A 239 9.93 1.41 -6.95
C GLU A 239 9.02 1.09 -8.13
N PHE A 240 7.75 1.46 -8.00
CA PHE A 240 6.76 1.47 -9.05
C PHE A 240 6.21 2.89 -9.18
N VAL A 241 6.18 3.42 -10.39
CA VAL A 241 5.37 4.60 -10.76
C VAL A 241 4.10 4.07 -11.40
N VAL A 242 2.95 4.48 -10.88
CA VAL A 242 1.64 3.96 -11.29
C VAL A 242 0.65 5.12 -11.39
N GLY A 243 0.93 6.10 -12.26
CA GLY A 243 0.05 7.22 -12.57
C GLY A 243 -1.01 6.87 -13.63
N THR A 244 -1.54 5.66 -13.56
CA THR A 244 -2.40 5.07 -14.60
C THR A 244 -3.87 4.99 -14.22
N GLY A 245 -4.29 5.73 -13.17
CA GLY A 245 -5.64 5.66 -12.61
C GLY A 245 -6.75 6.19 -13.50
N GLY A 246 -6.44 7.01 -14.53
CA GLY A 246 -7.46 7.41 -15.49
C GLY A 246 -7.39 8.82 -16.02
N LYS A 247 -6.49 9.69 -15.50
CA LYS A 247 -6.43 11.11 -15.94
C LYS A 247 -6.09 11.28 -17.41
N ASN A 248 -4.97 10.80 -17.86
CA ASN A 248 -4.49 10.75 -19.25
C ASN A 248 -3.10 10.10 -19.27
N HIS A 249 -2.61 9.75 -20.45
CA HIS A 249 -1.23 9.29 -20.61
C HIS A 249 -0.29 10.43 -20.97
N ARG A 250 0.98 10.29 -20.56
CA ARG A 250 2.08 11.19 -20.93
C ARG A 250 3.26 10.39 -21.45
N PRO A 251 3.99 10.94 -22.47
CA PRO A 251 5.13 10.23 -23.03
C PRO A 251 6.30 10.19 -22.07
N PHE A 252 7.10 9.13 -22.14
CA PHE A 252 8.37 9.03 -21.45
C PHE A 252 9.44 9.96 -22.02
N GLY A 253 10.35 10.38 -21.16
CA GLY A 253 11.70 10.82 -21.52
C GLY A 253 12.62 9.61 -21.81
N PRO A 254 13.94 9.85 -21.97
CA PRO A 254 14.92 8.77 -22.01
C PRO A 254 14.86 7.90 -20.75
N PRO A 255 15.06 6.56 -20.87
CA PRO A 255 15.09 5.71 -19.70
C PRO A 255 16.24 6.08 -18.77
N ILE A 256 15.93 6.21 -17.47
CA ILE A 256 16.95 6.40 -16.46
C ILE A 256 17.46 5.04 -15.95
N ARG A 257 18.54 5.09 -15.15
CA ARG A 257 19.13 3.87 -14.58
C ARG A 257 18.11 3.05 -13.81
N ASN A 258 18.20 1.73 -13.91
CA ASN A 258 17.38 0.72 -13.25
C ASN A 258 15.91 0.67 -13.71
N SER A 259 15.48 1.49 -14.65
CA SER A 259 14.16 1.32 -15.29
C SER A 259 14.11 -0.01 -16.04
N GLU A 260 13.22 -0.91 -15.65
CA GLU A 260 13.10 -2.26 -16.23
C GLU A 260 11.92 -2.40 -17.18
N VAL A 261 10.77 -1.81 -16.83
CA VAL A 261 9.51 -1.92 -17.60
C VAL A 261 8.83 -0.57 -17.63
N ARG A 262 8.28 -0.19 -18.79
CA ARG A 262 7.55 1.09 -18.98
C ARG A 262 6.40 0.92 -19.94
N ASP A 263 5.28 1.55 -19.62
CA ASP A 263 4.12 1.71 -20.51
C ASP A 263 3.38 3.02 -20.27
N ALA A 264 3.01 3.73 -21.34
CA ALA A 264 2.21 4.94 -21.30
C ALA A 264 1.01 4.84 -22.26
N THR A 265 0.44 3.66 -22.43
CA THR A 265 -0.63 3.40 -23.41
C THR A 265 -1.88 2.75 -22.80
N ALA A 266 -1.78 2.25 -21.58
CA ALA A 266 -2.87 1.58 -20.90
C ALA A 266 -3.18 2.25 -19.55
N PHE A 267 -4.45 2.57 -19.29
CA PHE A 267 -4.92 2.73 -17.92
C PHE A 267 -4.97 1.36 -17.24
N GLY A 268 -4.81 1.36 -15.93
CA GLY A 268 -4.79 0.11 -15.17
C GLY A 268 -4.40 0.32 -13.73
N VAL A 269 -4.34 -0.78 -12.99
CA VAL A 269 -4.02 -0.79 -11.57
C VAL A 269 -2.88 -1.77 -11.27
N LEU A 270 -2.00 -1.38 -10.37
CA LEU A 270 -1.01 -2.29 -9.78
C LEU A 270 -1.67 -3.09 -8.67
N LYS A 271 -1.69 -4.40 -8.79
CA LYS A 271 -2.08 -5.33 -7.73
C LYS A 271 -0.84 -5.92 -7.08
N LEU A 272 -0.73 -5.76 -5.78
CA LEU A 272 0.29 -6.39 -4.94
C LEU A 272 -0.37 -7.47 -4.08
N THR A 273 0.13 -8.69 -4.14
CA THR A 273 -0.24 -9.79 -3.23
C THR A 273 0.85 -9.88 -2.18
N LEU A 274 0.57 -9.36 -0.99
CA LEU A 274 1.49 -9.23 0.13
C LEU A 274 1.46 -10.53 0.94
N LYS A 275 2.58 -11.24 0.97
CA LYS A 275 2.75 -12.54 1.65
C LYS A 275 3.70 -12.38 2.85
N PRO A 276 3.69 -13.28 3.81
CA PRO A 276 4.76 -13.32 4.80
C PRO A 276 6.14 -13.47 4.14
N GLY A 277 7.00 -12.47 4.29
CA GLY A 277 8.38 -12.48 3.76
C GLY A 277 8.53 -12.27 2.26
N GLY A 278 7.48 -11.79 1.55
CA GLY A 278 7.58 -11.49 0.13
C GLY A 278 6.29 -10.98 -0.50
N TYR A 279 6.33 -10.69 -1.78
CA TYR A 279 5.20 -10.16 -2.53
C TYR A 279 5.22 -10.59 -3.99
N ASP A 280 4.02 -10.64 -4.61
CA ASP A 280 3.88 -10.69 -6.06
C ASP A 280 3.27 -9.36 -6.53
N TRP A 281 3.65 -8.93 -7.74
CA TRP A 281 3.01 -7.80 -8.42
C TRP A 281 2.39 -8.22 -9.73
N GLN A 282 1.34 -7.52 -10.11
CA GLN A 282 0.72 -7.61 -11.41
C GLN A 282 0.12 -6.27 -11.79
N PHE A 283 0.53 -5.71 -12.92
CA PHE A 283 -0.21 -4.62 -13.56
C PHE A 283 -1.38 -5.21 -14.33
N ILE A 284 -2.58 -4.75 -14.02
CA ILE A 284 -3.84 -5.19 -14.63
C ILE A 284 -4.36 -4.02 -15.46
N PRO A 285 -4.31 -4.11 -16.80
CA PRO A 285 -4.77 -3.04 -17.67
C PRO A 285 -6.29 -3.01 -17.80
N GLU A 286 -6.83 -1.87 -18.23
CA GLU A 286 -8.21 -1.73 -18.66
C GLU A 286 -8.59 -2.69 -19.80
N ALA A 287 -9.87 -2.94 -19.96
CA ALA A 287 -10.38 -3.85 -20.99
C ALA A 287 -9.92 -3.42 -22.40
N GLY A 288 -9.47 -4.38 -23.19
CA GLY A 288 -8.99 -4.16 -24.56
C GLY A 288 -7.54 -3.76 -24.71
N LYS A 289 -6.81 -3.56 -23.60
CA LYS A 289 -5.35 -3.34 -23.60
C LYS A 289 -4.62 -4.63 -23.29
N SER A 290 -3.41 -4.77 -23.82
CA SER A 290 -2.61 -5.99 -23.71
C SER A 290 -1.35 -5.84 -22.85
N PHE A 291 -0.96 -4.61 -22.50
CA PHE A 291 0.20 -4.41 -21.65
C PHE A 291 -0.05 -5.00 -20.26
N THR A 292 0.91 -5.78 -19.77
CA THR A 292 0.94 -6.29 -18.41
C THR A 292 2.38 -6.43 -17.95
N ASP A 293 2.60 -6.30 -16.65
CA ASP A 293 3.87 -6.59 -16.00
C ASP A 293 3.59 -7.41 -14.74
N SER A 294 4.37 -8.45 -14.49
CA SER A 294 4.20 -9.28 -13.31
C SER A 294 5.51 -9.89 -12.84
N GLY A 295 5.56 -10.22 -11.57
CA GLY A 295 6.71 -10.88 -10.97
C GLY A 295 6.55 -11.05 -9.47
N SER A 296 7.67 -11.36 -8.79
CA SER A 296 7.72 -11.55 -7.35
C SER A 296 8.99 -10.95 -6.74
N GLY A 297 8.90 -10.55 -5.47
CA GLY A 297 10.02 -10.10 -4.65
C GLY A 297 10.01 -10.80 -3.28
N LYS A 298 11.18 -10.84 -2.64
CA LYS A 298 11.32 -11.23 -1.24
C LYS A 298 11.59 -10.00 -0.41
N CYS A 299 11.10 -10.00 0.82
CA CYS A 299 11.48 -9.00 1.82
C CYS A 299 12.91 -9.30 2.34
N HIS A 300 13.57 -8.28 2.85
CA HIS A 300 14.96 -8.35 3.32
C HIS A 300 15.18 -7.75 4.71
#